data_39a0660a85345582fcf8d6c975dd8734
#
_entry.id   39a0660a85345582fcf8d6c975dd8734
#
_cell.length_a   1.000
_cell.length_b   1.000
_cell.length_c   1.000
_cell.angle_alpha   90.00
_cell.angle_beta   90.00
_cell.angle_gamma   90.00
#
_symmetry.space_group_name_H-M   'P 1'
#
loop_
_entity.id
_entity.type
_entity.pdbx_description
1 polymer ?
#
loop_
_entity_poly.entity_id
_entity_poly.type
_entity_poly.pdbx_seq_one_letter_code
_entity_poly.pdbx_strand_id
1 'polypeptide(L)'
;MRKLFHFFLAGVVAYALTSLLFSCSEEADCSMTDNRGMIVCNVSQINLENNTAMKDTLDSLTVTAAGTDSIVANRLTQVTVFSLPLRYAVDSTELVFHYVKKVTDTVVIRHTNKPYFISMDCGYQMQQSITSIRYTRHNIDSIYIANPEANINGTKNLEIFY
;
A
#
# COMPACT_ATOMS: atom_id res chain seq x y z
N MET A 1 -12.45 64.05 -18.00
CA MET A 1 -11.37 63.51 -17.15
C MET A 1 -11.91 62.78 -15.90
N ARG A 2 -12.83 63.29 -15.12
CA ARG A 2 -13.34 62.66 -13.91
C ARG A 2 -14.00 61.27 -14.16
N LYS A 3 -14.78 61.09 -15.22
CA LYS A 3 -15.43 59.82 -15.55
C LYS A 3 -14.43 58.74 -15.99
N LEU A 4 -13.36 59.11 -16.70
CA LEU A 4 -12.33 58.17 -17.10
C LEU A 4 -11.54 57.63 -15.92
N PHE A 5 -11.28 58.49 -14.91
CA PHE A 5 -10.59 58.11 -13.68
C PHE A 5 -11.39 57.08 -12.86
N HIS A 6 -12.75 57.22 -12.80
CA HIS A 6 -13.59 56.27 -12.08
C HIS A 6 -13.66 54.91 -12.78
N PHE A 7 -13.65 54.91 -14.11
CA PHE A 7 -13.59 53.63 -14.87
C PHE A 7 -12.26 52.90 -14.65
N PHE A 8 -11.13 53.65 -14.59
CA PHE A 8 -9.84 53.07 -14.33
C PHE A 8 -9.76 52.52 -12.90
N LEU A 9 -10.25 53.26 -11.93
CA LEU A 9 -10.29 52.81 -10.54
C LEU A 9 -11.17 51.57 -10.34
N ALA A 10 -12.30 51.53 -10.98
CA ALA A 10 -13.23 50.36 -10.94
C ALA A 10 -12.56 49.11 -11.56
N GLY A 11 -11.81 49.28 -12.67
CA GLY A 11 -11.07 48.20 -13.31
C GLY A 11 -9.95 47.62 -12.41
N VAL A 12 -9.21 48.46 -11.73
CA VAL A 12 -8.14 48.05 -10.79
C VAL A 12 -8.72 47.30 -9.60
N VAL A 13 -9.82 47.80 -9.04
CA VAL A 13 -10.49 47.14 -7.92
C VAL A 13 -11.09 45.76 -8.34
N ALA A 14 -11.69 45.67 -9.51
CA ALA A 14 -12.21 44.42 -10.04
C ALA A 14 -11.09 43.41 -10.29
N TYR A 15 -9.93 43.84 -10.82
CA TYR A 15 -8.77 42.98 -11.03
C TYR A 15 -8.16 42.50 -9.70
N ALA A 16 -8.07 43.36 -8.69
CA ALA A 16 -7.60 42.99 -7.36
C ALA A 16 -8.56 42.00 -6.66
N LEU A 17 -9.86 42.15 -6.85
CA LEU A 17 -10.86 41.20 -6.31
C LEU A 17 -10.79 39.83 -7.01
N THR A 18 -10.58 39.80 -8.31
CA THR A 18 -10.46 38.51 -9.04
C THR A 18 -9.16 37.77 -8.70
N SER A 19 -8.05 38.46 -8.46
CA SER A 19 -6.80 37.82 -8.07
C SER A 19 -6.85 37.18 -6.66
N LEU A 20 -7.73 37.62 -5.78
CA LEU A 20 -7.96 37.02 -4.46
C LEU A 20 -8.75 35.71 -4.53
N LEU A 21 -9.47 35.45 -5.61
CA LEU A 21 -10.28 34.23 -5.78
C LEU A 21 -9.47 33.05 -6.37
N PHE A 22 -8.26 33.28 -6.86
CA PHE A 22 -7.39 32.24 -7.40
C PHE A 22 -6.33 31.76 -6.40
N SER A 23 -6.46 32.07 -5.12
CA SER A 23 -5.70 31.40 -4.08
C SER A 23 -6.32 30.03 -3.82
N CYS A 24 -6.27 29.12 -4.80
CA CYS A 24 -6.32 27.72 -4.52
C CYS A 24 -5.04 27.40 -3.73
N SER A 25 -5.18 27.15 -2.43
CA SER A 25 -4.19 26.38 -1.71
C SER A 25 -4.15 25.01 -2.43
N GLU A 26 -3.00 24.58 -2.90
CA GLU A 26 -2.76 23.17 -3.15
C GLU A 26 -2.98 22.49 -1.80
N GLU A 27 -4.18 21.97 -1.57
CA GLU A 27 -4.42 21.08 -0.45
C GLU A 27 -3.49 19.88 -0.68
N ALA A 28 -2.50 19.74 0.20
CA ALA A 28 -1.68 18.54 0.21
C ALA A 28 -2.63 17.36 0.37
N ASP A 29 -2.79 16.55 -0.68
CA ASP A 29 -3.70 15.41 -0.67
C ASP A 29 -3.13 14.32 0.24
N CYS A 30 -3.36 14.49 1.53
CA CYS A 30 -2.94 13.57 2.58
C CYS A 30 -3.76 12.27 2.61
N SER A 31 -4.88 12.26 1.88
CA SER A 31 -5.84 11.15 1.86
C SER A 31 -5.52 10.12 0.78
N MET A 32 -4.47 10.33 0.00
CA MET A 32 -4.07 9.35 -1.01
C MET A 32 -3.83 8.00 -0.33
N THR A 33 -4.69 7.06 -0.65
CA THR A 33 -4.50 5.63 -0.34
C THR A 33 -3.13 5.14 -0.80
N ASP A 34 -2.56 5.80 -1.79
CA ASP A 34 -1.23 5.56 -2.35
C ASP A 34 -0.08 5.91 -1.38
N ASN A 35 -0.34 6.72 -0.36
CA ASN A 35 0.65 7.07 0.67
C ASN A 35 0.76 6.01 1.78
N ARG A 36 -0.10 4.99 1.79
CA ARG A 36 0.01 3.89 2.75
C ARG A 36 1.05 2.88 2.27
N GLY A 37 2.08 2.67 3.06
CA GLY A 37 3.03 1.60 2.81
C GLY A 37 2.34 0.24 2.75
N MET A 38 2.48 -0.46 1.64
CA MET A 38 1.97 -1.81 1.43
C MET A 38 3.14 -2.78 1.32
N ILE A 39 2.91 -4.05 1.68
CA ILE A 39 3.85 -5.12 1.40
C ILE A 39 3.52 -5.68 0.03
N VAL A 40 4.47 -5.63 -0.88
CA VAL A 40 4.38 -6.23 -2.20
C VAL A 40 4.92 -7.65 -2.17
N CYS A 41 4.07 -8.61 -2.51
CA CYS A 41 4.34 -10.04 -2.54
C CYS A 41 4.43 -10.52 -3.98
N ASN A 42 5.54 -11.15 -4.36
CA ASN A 42 5.69 -11.82 -5.64
C ASN A 42 5.46 -13.32 -5.47
N VAL A 43 4.81 -13.92 -6.46
CA VAL A 43 4.61 -15.37 -6.57
C VAL A 43 5.75 -15.96 -7.38
N SER A 44 6.41 -16.98 -6.86
CA SER A 44 7.58 -17.62 -7.47
C SER A 44 7.56 -19.13 -7.25
N GLN A 45 8.32 -19.84 -8.08
CA GLN A 45 8.68 -21.24 -7.92
C GLN A 45 10.20 -21.41 -8.04
N ILE A 46 10.71 -22.50 -7.50
CA ILE A 46 12.13 -22.84 -7.66
C ILE A 46 12.29 -23.74 -8.89
N ASN A 47 13.13 -23.30 -9.83
CA ASN A 47 13.55 -24.17 -10.91
C ASN A 47 14.53 -25.22 -10.36
N LEU A 48 14.13 -26.49 -10.42
CA LEU A 48 14.91 -27.61 -9.86
C LEU A 48 16.19 -27.90 -10.64
N GLU A 49 16.31 -27.45 -11.90
CA GLU A 49 17.52 -27.73 -12.72
C GLU A 49 18.68 -26.82 -12.34
N ASN A 50 18.42 -25.55 -12.02
CA ASN A 50 19.47 -24.56 -11.76
C ASN A 50 19.34 -23.87 -10.39
N ASN A 51 18.36 -24.30 -9.58
CA ASN A 51 18.06 -23.75 -8.25
C ASN A 51 17.86 -22.23 -8.23
N THR A 52 17.23 -21.69 -9.26
CA THR A 52 16.91 -20.26 -9.37
C THR A 52 15.43 -20.00 -9.18
N ALA A 53 15.10 -18.83 -8.59
CA ALA A 53 13.71 -18.38 -8.50
C ALA A 53 13.17 -17.98 -9.87
N MET A 54 12.02 -18.51 -10.24
CA MET A 54 11.27 -18.15 -11.44
C MET A 54 9.90 -17.61 -11.04
N LYS A 55 9.39 -16.66 -11.83
CA LYS A 55 8.01 -16.18 -11.66
C LYS A 55 7.04 -17.32 -11.82
N ASP A 56 6.08 -17.38 -10.93
CA ASP A 56 4.95 -18.31 -10.99
C ASP A 56 3.63 -17.55 -10.95
N THR A 57 2.55 -18.28 -11.19
CA THR A 57 1.20 -17.72 -11.26
C THR A 57 0.24 -18.59 -10.49
N LEU A 58 -0.43 -18.02 -9.49
CA LEU A 58 -1.54 -18.67 -8.79
C LEU A 58 -2.84 -18.49 -9.58
N ASP A 59 -3.59 -19.56 -9.77
CA ASP A 59 -4.88 -19.51 -10.47
C ASP A 59 -5.88 -18.60 -9.77
N SER A 60 -5.93 -18.66 -8.44
CA SER A 60 -6.79 -17.80 -7.64
C SER A 60 -6.26 -17.68 -6.22
N LEU A 61 -6.39 -16.47 -5.66
CA LEU A 61 -6.05 -16.17 -4.28
C LEU A 61 -7.11 -15.25 -3.67
N THR A 62 -7.62 -15.61 -2.49
CA THR A 62 -8.36 -14.72 -1.61
C THR A 62 -7.62 -14.62 -0.29
N VAL A 63 -7.43 -13.41 0.22
CA VAL A 63 -6.76 -13.18 1.50
C VAL A 63 -7.74 -12.54 2.46
N THR A 64 -7.87 -13.11 3.65
CA THR A 64 -8.70 -12.58 4.74
C THR A 64 -7.84 -12.27 5.97
N ALA A 65 -8.28 -11.34 6.79
CA ALA A 65 -7.68 -11.12 8.10
C ALA A 65 -8.11 -12.24 9.04
N ALA A 66 -7.16 -12.85 9.75
CA ALA A 66 -7.44 -13.94 10.67
C ALA A 66 -8.38 -13.50 11.81
N GLY A 67 -9.27 -14.40 12.20
CA GLY A 67 -10.25 -14.16 13.26
C GLY A 67 -11.38 -13.19 12.89
N THR A 68 -11.48 -12.78 11.64
CA THR A 68 -12.55 -11.91 11.12
C THR A 68 -12.97 -12.34 9.73
N ASP A 69 -14.14 -11.89 9.27
CA ASP A 69 -14.61 -12.08 7.89
C ASP A 69 -14.10 -10.98 6.92
N SER A 70 -13.15 -10.16 7.38
CA SER A 70 -12.63 -9.04 6.58
C SER A 70 -11.77 -9.56 5.43
N ILE A 71 -12.22 -9.30 4.21
CA ILE A 71 -11.49 -9.64 2.99
C ILE A 71 -10.49 -8.54 2.68
N VAL A 72 -9.20 -8.90 2.62
CA VAL A 72 -8.09 -8.01 2.29
C VAL A 72 -7.84 -8.01 0.77
N ALA A 73 -7.88 -9.18 0.15
CA ALA A 73 -7.82 -9.33 -1.29
C ALA A 73 -8.86 -10.37 -1.74
N ASN A 74 -9.68 -10.02 -2.73
CA ASN A 74 -10.84 -10.82 -3.11
C ASN A 74 -10.67 -11.46 -4.49
N ARG A 75 -10.62 -12.79 -4.52
CA ARG A 75 -10.67 -13.59 -5.76
C ARG A 75 -9.74 -13.08 -6.86
N LEU A 76 -8.52 -12.76 -6.50
CA LEU A 76 -7.50 -12.43 -7.49
C LEU A 76 -7.29 -13.67 -8.38
N THR A 77 -7.19 -13.45 -9.69
CA THR A 77 -6.97 -14.54 -10.68
C THR A 77 -5.67 -14.30 -11.42
N GLN A 78 -4.98 -15.38 -11.80
CA GLN A 78 -3.68 -15.32 -12.50
C GLN A 78 -2.68 -14.41 -11.76
N VAL A 79 -2.52 -14.68 -10.46
CA VAL A 79 -1.80 -13.81 -9.53
C VAL A 79 -0.30 -14.07 -9.63
N THR A 80 0.43 -13.07 -10.07
CA THR A 80 1.91 -13.06 -10.06
C THR A 80 2.47 -12.11 -9.00
N VAL A 81 1.69 -11.07 -8.67
CA VAL A 81 2.04 -10.04 -7.67
C VAL A 81 0.76 -9.57 -6.98
N PHE A 82 0.83 -9.35 -5.69
CA PHE A 82 -0.27 -8.75 -4.92
C PHE A 82 0.27 -7.94 -3.74
N SER A 83 -0.55 -7.03 -3.21
CA SER A 83 -0.16 -6.16 -2.11
C SER A 83 -1.01 -6.43 -0.87
N LEU A 84 -0.38 -6.37 0.29
CA LEU A 84 -1.00 -6.60 1.59
C LEU A 84 -0.79 -5.41 2.52
N PRO A 85 -1.83 -4.95 3.23
CA PRO A 85 -1.68 -3.95 4.27
C PRO A 85 -1.19 -4.59 5.57
N LEU A 86 -0.36 -3.86 6.32
CA LEU A 86 -0.03 -4.18 7.69
C LEU A 86 -0.95 -3.42 8.66
N ARG A 87 -1.19 -3.99 9.84
CA ARG A 87 -2.01 -3.36 10.89
C ARG A 87 -1.21 -2.25 11.57
N TYR A 88 -1.84 -1.09 11.78
CA TYR A 88 -1.17 0.06 12.41
C TYR A 88 -1.17 0.00 13.95
N ALA A 89 -2.19 -0.60 14.54
CA ALA A 89 -2.41 -0.56 15.98
C ALA A 89 -1.64 -1.63 16.76
N VAL A 90 -1.03 -2.59 16.07
CA VAL A 90 -0.34 -3.74 16.65
C VAL A 90 0.92 -4.05 15.86
N ASP A 91 1.81 -4.84 16.44
CA ASP A 91 3.11 -5.23 15.86
C ASP A 91 3.06 -6.55 15.08
N SER A 92 1.86 -7.04 14.81
CA SER A 92 1.66 -8.24 13.99
C SER A 92 0.39 -8.16 13.13
N THR A 93 0.49 -8.72 11.95
CA THR A 93 -0.62 -8.89 11.01
C THR A 93 -0.76 -10.37 10.69
N GLU A 94 -1.93 -10.94 10.96
CA GLU A 94 -2.23 -12.34 10.70
C GLU A 94 -3.26 -12.43 9.58
N LEU A 95 -2.92 -13.19 8.54
CA LEU A 95 -3.68 -13.31 7.31
C LEU A 95 -3.91 -14.79 6.97
N VAL A 96 -5.07 -15.10 6.40
CA VAL A 96 -5.39 -16.41 5.88
C VAL A 96 -5.48 -16.35 4.36
N PHE A 97 -4.66 -17.13 3.70
CA PHE A 97 -4.63 -17.29 2.25
C PHE A 97 -5.51 -18.45 1.85
N HIS A 98 -6.50 -18.21 1.02
CA HIS A 98 -7.45 -19.21 0.52
C HIS A 98 -7.18 -19.48 -0.96
N TYR A 99 -6.94 -20.75 -1.28
CA TYR A 99 -6.68 -21.23 -2.63
C TYR A 99 -7.88 -21.99 -3.23
N VAL A 100 -7.84 -22.26 -4.51
CA VAL A 100 -8.95 -22.92 -5.26
C VAL A 100 -9.43 -24.23 -4.62
N LYS A 101 -8.53 -25.06 -4.12
CA LYS A 101 -8.82 -26.42 -3.59
C LYS A 101 -9.30 -26.43 -2.13
N LYS A 102 -9.79 -25.31 -1.59
CA LYS A 102 -10.14 -25.15 -0.16
C LYS A 102 -8.95 -25.39 0.79
N VAL A 103 -7.74 -25.37 0.28
CA VAL A 103 -6.52 -25.37 1.08
C VAL A 103 -6.31 -23.94 1.55
N THR A 104 -5.83 -23.78 2.77
CA THR A 104 -5.53 -22.45 3.35
C THR A 104 -4.18 -22.48 4.03
N ASP A 105 -3.46 -21.35 3.92
CA ASP A 105 -2.28 -21.09 4.72
C ASP A 105 -2.52 -19.87 5.59
N THR A 106 -2.02 -19.93 6.83
CA THR A 106 -1.99 -18.79 7.73
C THR A 106 -0.60 -18.18 7.70
N VAL A 107 -0.54 -16.87 7.46
CA VAL A 107 0.70 -16.11 7.42
C VAL A 107 0.66 -15.05 8.52
N VAL A 108 1.61 -15.11 9.46
CA VAL A 108 1.78 -14.16 10.56
C VAL A 108 3.02 -13.33 10.29
N ILE A 109 2.81 -12.04 10.02
CA ILE A 109 3.87 -11.08 9.75
C ILE A 109 4.07 -10.22 11.00
N ARG A 110 5.23 -10.31 11.63
CA ARG A 110 5.62 -9.39 12.70
C ARG A 110 6.30 -8.17 12.09
N HIS A 111 5.98 -7.01 12.60
CA HIS A 111 6.50 -5.74 12.07
C HIS A 111 6.60 -4.68 13.18
N THR A 112 7.39 -3.66 12.94
CA THR A 112 7.42 -2.45 13.75
C THR A 112 6.57 -1.38 13.10
N ASN A 113 5.97 -0.50 13.93
CA ASN A 113 5.20 0.66 13.50
C ASN A 113 5.89 1.90 14.07
N LYS A 114 6.52 2.71 13.24
CA LYS A 114 7.20 3.95 13.65
C LYS A 114 6.45 5.15 13.07
N PRO A 115 5.87 6.02 13.91
CA PRO A 115 5.27 7.24 13.40
C PRO A 115 6.37 8.17 12.88
N TYR A 116 6.14 8.77 11.72
CA TYR A 116 6.97 9.83 11.18
C TYR A 116 6.11 11.01 10.74
N PHE A 117 6.65 12.20 10.89
CA PHE A 117 5.96 13.43 10.53
C PHE A 117 6.13 13.71 9.05
N ILE A 118 5.04 13.98 8.34
CA ILE A 118 5.07 14.33 6.92
C ILE A 118 5.09 15.84 6.74
N SER A 119 4.04 16.51 7.22
CA SER A 119 3.87 17.95 7.11
C SER A 119 2.87 18.43 8.15
N MET A 120 2.73 19.77 8.30
CA MET A 120 1.72 20.36 9.20
C MET A 120 0.30 20.03 8.76
N ASP A 121 0.06 19.86 7.48
CA ASP A 121 -1.25 19.58 6.91
C ASP A 121 -1.61 18.09 6.97
N CYS A 122 -0.62 17.22 6.76
CA CYS A 122 -0.80 15.76 6.71
C CYS A 122 -0.56 15.05 8.06
N GLY A 123 0.08 15.72 9.02
CA GLY A 123 0.37 15.14 10.32
C GLY A 123 1.38 13.99 10.29
N TYR A 124 1.05 12.88 10.97
CA TYR A 124 1.91 11.71 11.10
C TYR A 124 1.40 10.55 10.24
N GLN A 125 2.33 9.80 9.66
CA GLN A 125 2.10 8.49 9.07
C GLN A 125 2.92 7.42 9.78
N MET A 126 2.61 6.13 9.51
CA MET A 126 3.34 4.98 10.05
C MET A 126 4.28 4.41 8.98
N GLN A 127 5.56 4.42 9.28
CA GLN A 127 6.53 3.58 8.58
C GLN A 127 6.53 2.21 9.22
N GLN A 128 6.31 1.17 8.43
CA GLN A 128 6.22 -0.21 8.87
C GLN A 128 7.37 -1.02 8.32
N SER A 129 8.00 -1.83 9.18
CA SER A 129 9.13 -2.67 8.79
C SER A 129 8.93 -4.09 9.30
N ILE A 130 9.01 -5.07 8.38
CA ILE A 130 8.87 -6.50 8.68
C ILE A 130 10.06 -6.96 9.50
N THR A 131 9.81 -7.63 10.61
CA THR A 131 10.85 -8.18 11.49
C THR A 131 10.97 -9.69 11.37
N SER A 132 9.85 -10.40 11.18
CA SER A 132 9.83 -11.84 10.98
C SER A 132 8.50 -12.30 10.37
N ILE A 133 8.53 -13.48 9.75
CA ILE A 133 7.33 -14.11 9.19
C ILE A 133 7.26 -15.55 9.68
N ARG A 134 6.05 -16.00 10.06
CA ARG A 134 5.71 -17.39 10.31
C ARG A 134 4.53 -17.77 9.43
N TYR A 135 4.49 -18.98 8.93
CA TYR A 135 3.43 -19.44 8.05
C TYR A 135 3.22 -20.95 8.17
N THR A 136 2.03 -21.43 7.84
CA THR A 136 1.76 -22.85 7.63
C THR A 136 2.25 -23.26 6.23
N ARG A 137 2.46 -24.55 6.01
CA ARG A 137 3.02 -25.10 4.78
C ARG A 137 2.05 -26.10 4.14
N HIS A 138 0.84 -25.66 3.83
CA HIS A 138 -0.11 -26.51 3.11
C HIS A 138 0.03 -26.34 1.59
N ASN A 139 0.25 -25.13 1.14
CA ASN A 139 0.49 -24.78 -0.26
C ASN A 139 1.73 -23.89 -0.44
N ILE A 140 2.12 -23.15 0.60
CA ILE A 140 3.34 -22.33 0.61
C ILE A 140 4.54 -23.22 0.96
N ASP A 141 5.53 -23.25 0.08
CA ASP A 141 6.82 -23.91 0.35
C ASP A 141 7.71 -23.05 1.22
N SER A 142 7.92 -21.80 0.83
CA SER A 142 8.75 -20.85 1.60
C SER A 142 8.39 -19.40 1.33
N ILE A 143 8.73 -18.51 2.29
CA ILE A 143 8.63 -17.06 2.14
C ILE A 143 9.99 -16.43 2.44
N TYR A 144 10.47 -15.63 1.49
CA TYR A 144 11.71 -14.86 1.62
C TYR A 144 11.42 -13.37 1.75
N ILE A 145 12.05 -12.69 2.73
CA ILE A 145 11.96 -11.23 2.90
C ILE A 145 13.05 -10.60 2.04
N ALA A 146 12.66 -10.00 0.91
CA ALA A 146 13.57 -9.31 0.00
C ALA A 146 13.84 -7.87 0.46
N ASN A 147 12.81 -7.19 0.99
CA ASN A 147 12.90 -5.86 1.57
C ASN A 147 11.96 -5.77 2.77
N PRO A 148 12.45 -5.48 3.98
CA PRO A 148 11.60 -5.40 5.17
C PRO A 148 10.69 -4.15 5.19
N GLU A 149 11.07 -3.06 4.51
CA GLU A 149 10.34 -1.79 4.58
C GLU A 149 9.10 -1.81 3.70
N ALA A 150 7.91 -1.72 4.33
CA ALA A 150 6.68 -1.46 3.60
C ALA A 150 6.78 -0.10 2.89
N ASN A 151 6.43 -0.05 1.63
CA ASN A 151 6.66 1.13 0.80
C ASN A 151 5.50 1.41 -0.15
N ILE A 152 5.47 2.64 -0.66
CA ILE A 152 4.50 3.11 -1.64
C ILE A 152 4.98 2.92 -3.09
N ASN A 153 6.25 2.56 -3.29
CA ASN A 153 6.89 2.54 -4.61
C ASN A 153 6.71 1.21 -5.35
N GLY A 154 5.96 0.26 -4.77
CA GLY A 154 5.75 -1.05 -5.37
C GLY A 154 7.00 -1.94 -5.39
N THR A 155 8.02 -1.61 -4.59
CA THR A 155 9.22 -2.44 -4.46
C THR A 155 8.86 -3.76 -3.77
N LYS A 156 9.31 -4.89 -4.33
CA LYS A 156 9.08 -6.22 -3.78
C LYS A 156 9.58 -6.32 -2.34
N ASN A 157 8.67 -6.71 -1.43
CA ASN A 157 8.97 -6.98 -0.02
C ASN A 157 9.14 -8.47 0.23
N LEU A 158 8.23 -9.28 -0.29
CA LEU A 158 8.21 -10.71 -0.08
C LEU A 158 8.29 -11.47 -1.41
N GLU A 159 8.95 -12.60 -1.37
CA GLU A 159 8.90 -13.62 -2.40
C GLU A 159 8.33 -14.88 -1.80
N ILE A 160 7.20 -15.34 -2.34
CA ILE A 160 6.45 -16.50 -1.84
C ILE A 160 6.59 -17.61 -2.87
N PHE A 161 7.12 -18.75 -2.43
CA PHE A 161 7.34 -19.93 -3.24
C PHE A 161 6.24 -20.96 -2.98
N TYR A 162 5.75 -21.56 -4.08
CA TYR A 162 4.68 -22.56 -4.12
C TYR A 162 5.10 -23.82 -4.86
#